data_62d6b4bbdd65f2d3f036bd7d8a866855
#
_entry.id   62d6b4bbdd65f2d3f036bd7d8a866855
#
_cell.length_a   1.000
_cell.length_b   1.000
_cell.length_c   1.000
_cell.angle_alpha   90.00
_cell.angle_beta   90.00
_cell.angle_gamma   90.00
#
_symmetry.space_group_name_H-M   'P 1'
#
loop_
_entity.id
_entity.type
_entity.pdbx_description
1 polymer ?
#
loop_
_entity_poly.entity_id
_entity_poly.type
_entity_poly.pdbx_seq_one_letter_code
_entity_poly.pdbx_strand_id
1 'polypeptide(L)'
;AADFSADFTYFINTYSSATSPPEYTLHNSLNGKKIKDILFNRALISKLDNYRISPKEFSTIAINGNELNMWMIKPKDFDATKKYPLFMTQYSGPGSQKVSNSWMDTNDYWFQMLASEGYIVVCVDGRGTGYKGAEFKKVTYKELGKYEVEDQIATAKKLSELPFIDETRTGIWGWSYGGFMSTNCLLKGNDTFEMAI
;
A
#
# COMPACT_ATOMS: atom_id res chain seq x y z
N ALA A 1 11.20 -5.32 13.19
CA ALA A 1 12.51 -4.68 13.36
C ALA A 1 13.15 -5.14 14.66
N ALA A 2 14.50 -5.05 14.78
CA ALA A 2 15.23 -5.35 15.98
C ALA A 2 16.19 -4.19 16.29
N ASP A 3 16.01 -3.59 17.47
CA ASP A 3 16.84 -2.49 17.96
C ASP A 3 17.72 -3.01 19.10
N PHE A 4 19.03 -3.06 18.87
CA PHE A 4 20.00 -3.66 19.81
C PHE A 4 20.47 -2.66 20.85
N SER A 5 20.74 -3.19 22.09
CA SER A 5 21.48 -2.45 23.10
C SER A 5 22.92 -2.19 22.64
N ALA A 6 23.58 -1.15 23.23
CA ALA A 6 24.93 -0.75 22.85
C ALA A 6 25.98 -1.88 22.97
N ASP A 7 25.78 -2.80 23.90
CA ASP A 7 26.64 -3.97 24.14
C ASP A 7 26.16 -5.24 23.43
N PHE A 8 25.11 -5.14 22.60
CA PHE A 8 24.46 -6.24 21.91
C PHE A 8 23.94 -7.39 22.80
N THR A 9 23.78 -7.16 24.10
CA THR A 9 23.27 -8.18 25.03
C THR A 9 21.78 -8.42 24.86
N TYR A 10 21.03 -7.38 24.49
CA TYR A 10 19.58 -7.40 24.34
C TYR A 10 19.15 -6.75 23.03
N PHE A 11 17.92 -7.07 22.60
CA PHE A 11 17.26 -6.29 21.56
C PHE A 11 15.76 -6.13 21.85
N ILE A 12 15.20 -5.01 21.39
CA ILE A 12 13.76 -4.80 21.32
C ILE A 12 13.31 -5.27 19.95
N ASN A 13 12.41 -6.24 19.93
CA ASN A 13 11.71 -6.64 18.70
C ASN A 13 10.45 -5.82 18.54
N THR A 14 10.33 -5.15 17.40
CA THR A 14 9.10 -4.47 16.97
C THR A 14 8.44 -5.31 15.89
N TYR A 15 7.24 -5.79 16.15
CA TYR A 15 6.43 -6.55 15.20
C TYR A 15 5.13 -5.80 14.91
N SER A 16 4.70 -5.79 13.66
CA SER A 16 3.37 -5.35 13.23
C SER A 16 2.97 -6.07 11.95
N SER A 17 1.68 -6.01 11.63
CA SER A 17 1.13 -6.41 10.33
C SER A 17 0.10 -5.39 9.87
N ALA A 18 -0.48 -5.56 8.69
CA ALA A 18 -1.55 -4.69 8.20
C ALA A 18 -2.81 -4.70 9.11
N THR A 19 -2.96 -5.74 9.93
CA THR A 19 -4.10 -5.93 10.83
C THR A 19 -3.73 -5.87 12.32
N SER A 20 -2.44 -5.71 12.64
CA SER A 20 -1.94 -5.70 14.02
C SER A 20 -1.05 -4.51 14.28
N PRO A 21 -1.41 -3.62 15.21
CA PRO A 21 -0.56 -2.49 15.58
C PRO A 21 0.78 -2.96 16.15
N PRO A 22 1.80 -2.08 16.22
CA PRO A 22 3.13 -2.45 16.69
C PRO A 22 3.10 -3.04 18.10
N GLU A 23 3.76 -4.19 18.24
CA GLU A 23 4.06 -4.85 19.51
C GLU A 23 5.55 -4.75 19.78
N TYR A 24 5.90 -4.48 21.02
CA TYR A 24 7.29 -4.31 21.46
C TYR A 24 7.62 -5.34 22.52
N THR A 25 8.65 -6.13 22.28
CA THR A 25 9.11 -7.18 23.20
C THR A 25 10.62 -7.12 23.38
N LEU A 26 11.11 -7.37 24.61
CA LEU A 26 12.53 -7.43 24.92
C LEU A 26 13.03 -8.88 24.80
N HIS A 27 14.15 -9.05 24.15
CA HIS A 27 14.79 -10.35 23.90
C HIS A 27 16.25 -10.36 24.32
N ASN A 28 16.74 -11.53 24.69
CA ASN A 28 18.18 -11.81 24.82
C ASN A 28 18.77 -12.05 23.43
N SER A 29 19.86 -11.37 23.08
CA SER A 29 20.44 -11.45 21.73
C SER A 29 21.16 -12.77 21.46
N LEU A 30 21.71 -13.42 22.50
CA LEU A 30 22.50 -14.63 22.34
C LEU A 30 21.63 -15.83 21.87
N ASN A 31 20.40 -15.91 22.37
CA ASN A 31 19.52 -17.08 22.13
C ASN A 31 18.14 -16.72 21.58
N GLY A 32 17.87 -15.42 21.35
CA GLY A 32 16.58 -14.93 20.82
C GLY A 32 15.40 -15.04 21.80
N LYS A 33 15.63 -15.52 23.04
CA LYS A 33 14.53 -15.77 24.00
C LYS A 33 13.89 -14.48 24.45
N LYS A 34 12.54 -14.44 24.38
CA LYS A 34 11.77 -13.32 24.93
C LYS A 34 11.94 -13.23 26.44
N ILE A 35 12.29 -12.05 26.94
CA ILE A 35 12.46 -11.75 28.37
C ILE A 35 11.18 -11.16 28.92
N LYS A 36 10.61 -10.15 28.23
CA LYS A 36 9.35 -9.53 28.67
C LYS A 36 8.64 -8.83 27.54
N ASP A 37 7.36 -8.60 27.73
CA ASP A 37 6.51 -7.75 26.93
C ASP A 37 6.71 -6.28 27.38
N ILE A 38 6.85 -5.36 26.42
CA ILE A 38 6.98 -3.92 26.69
C ILE A 38 5.65 -3.22 26.43
N LEU A 39 5.08 -3.41 25.22
CA LEU A 39 3.83 -2.77 24.81
C LEU A 39 3.10 -3.60 23.75
N PHE A 40 1.79 -3.76 23.89
CA PHE A 40 0.93 -4.47 22.94
C PHE A 40 -0.15 -3.60 22.28
N ASN A 41 -0.21 -2.34 22.57
CA ASN A 41 -1.21 -1.40 22.03
C ASN A 41 -2.68 -1.87 22.12
N ARG A 42 -3.03 -2.65 23.15
CA ARG A 42 -4.39 -3.22 23.32
C ARG A 42 -5.49 -2.16 23.38
N ALA A 43 -5.19 -1.02 24.01
CA ALA A 43 -6.13 0.11 24.08
C ALA A 43 -6.45 0.68 22.69
N LEU A 44 -5.44 0.73 21.77
CA LEU A 44 -5.64 1.13 20.39
C LEU A 44 -6.53 0.12 19.65
N ILE A 45 -6.25 -1.18 19.79
CA ILE A 45 -7.06 -2.23 19.17
C ILE A 45 -8.51 -2.10 19.59
N SER A 46 -8.78 -2.05 20.92
CA SER A 46 -10.13 -1.90 21.45
C SER A 46 -10.83 -0.61 20.97
N LYS A 47 -10.08 0.47 20.78
CA LYS A 47 -10.64 1.71 20.25
C LYS A 47 -10.99 1.58 18.77
N LEU A 48 -10.17 0.89 17.99
CA LEU A 48 -10.39 0.66 16.55
C LEU A 48 -11.57 -0.27 16.26
N ASP A 49 -11.93 -1.15 17.20
CA ASP A 49 -13.11 -2.02 17.09
C ASP A 49 -14.43 -1.21 16.93
N ASN A 50 -14.43 0.05 17.38
CA ASN A 50 -15.56 0.96 17.19
C ASN A 50 -15.64 1.58 15.79
N TYR A 51 -14.61 1.39 14.96
CA TYR A 51 -14.55 1.90 13.60
C TYR A 51 -14.72 0.77 12.58
N ARG A 52 -15.25 1.12 11.42
CA ARG A 52 -15.48 0.16 10.33
C ARG A 52 -14.20 -0.03 9.49
N ILE A 53 -13.15 -0.50 10.15
CA ILE A 53 -11.87 -0.75 9.49
C ILE A 53 -12.00 -1.97 8.56
N SER A 54 -11.64 -1.79 7.30
CA SER A 54 -11.56 -2.86 6.28
C SER A 54 -10.12 -3.37 6.16
N PRO A 55 -9.91 -4.69 6.02
CA PRO A 55 -8.55 -5.22 5.86
C PRO A 55 -7.97 -4.84 4.49
N LYS A 56 -6.64 -4.71 4.43
CA LYS A 56 -5.90 -4.72 3.16
C LYS A 56 -5.87 -6.15 2.63
N GLU A 57 -6.44 -6.37 1.45
CA GLU A 57 -6.36 -7.63 0.72
C GLU A 57 -5.12 -7.61 -0.17
N PHE A 58 -4.12 -8.42 0.15
CA PHE A 58 -2.88 -8.50 -0.62
C PHE A 58 -3.02 -9.48 -1.78
N SER A 59 -2.52 -9.09 -2.95
CA SER A 59 -2.52 -9.90 -4.15
C SER A 59 -1.44 -9.42 -5.12
N THR A 60 -1.42 -9.99 -6.31
CA THR A 60 -0.60 -9.51 -7.43
C THR A 60 -1.49 -9.24 -8.64
N ILE A 61 -0.99 -8.40 -9.55
CA ILE A 61 -1.63 -8.10 -10.82
C ILE A 61 -0.63 -8.17 -11.96
N ALA A 62 -0.97 -8.88 -13.03
CA ALA A 62 -0.12 -9.02 -14.21
C ALA A 62 -0.28 -7.79 -15.13
N ILE A 63 0.77 -7.00 -15.27
CA ILE A 63 0.81 -5.75 -16.06
C ILE A 63 2.09 -5.72 -16.89
N ASN A 64 1.99 -5.48 -18.19
CA ASN A 64 3.11 -5.31 -19.11
C ASN A 64 4.18 -6.42 -18.99
N GLY A 65 3.73 -7.67 -18.84
CA GLY A 65 4.61 -8.84 -18.67
C GLY A 65 5.27 -8.97 -17.28
N ASN A 66 4.92 -8.12 -16.34
CA ASN A 66 5.40 -8.17 -14.95
C ASN A 66 4.25 -8.51 -14.00
N GLU A 67 4.57 -9.25 -12.95
CA GLU A 67 3.67 -9.47 -11.83
C GLU A 67 3.93 -8.41 -10.76
N LEU A 68 3.00 -7.48 -10.58
CA LEU A 68 3.12 -6.35 -9.65
C LEU A 68 2.44 -6.68 -8.32
N ASN A 69 3.05 -6.29 -7.20
CA ASN A 69 2.42 -6.42 -5.89
C ASN A 69 1.33 -5.36 -5.72
N MET A 70 0.22 -5.77 -5.10
CA MET A 70 -0.95 -4.93 -4.92
C MET A 70 -1.57 -5.17 -3.54
N TRP A 71 -2.18 -4.15 -2.95
CA TRP A 71 -3.23 -4.32 -1.97
C TRP A 71 -4.48 -3.56 -2.36
N MET A 72 -5.63 -4.06 -1.90
CA MET A 72 -6.94 -3.46 -2.10
C MET A 72 -7.68 -3.35 -0.77
N ILE A 73 -8.34 -2.22 -0.54
CA ILE A 73 -9.29 -2.02 0.56
C ILE A 73 -10.67 -1.86 -0.07
N LYS A 74 -11.60 -2.70 0.34
CA LYS A 74 -13.01 -2.63 -0.08
C LYS A 74 -13.88 -2.07 1.04
N PRO A 75 -15.01 -1.44 0.73
CA PRO A 75 -16.02 -1.12 1.74
C PRO A 75 -16.35 -2.33 2.63
N LYS A 76 -16.62 -2.12 3.91
CA LYS A 76 -16.96 -3.21 4.83
C LYS A 76 -18.24 -3.96 4.42
N ASP A 77 -19.17 -3.23 3.78
CA ASP A 77 -20.43 -3.78 3.22
C ASP A 77 -20.31 -3.99 1.71
N PHE A 78 -19.13 -4.45 1.25
CA PHE A 78 -18.86 -4.68 -0.16
C PHE A 78 -19.86 -5.69 -0.75
N ASP A 79 -20.46 -5.30 -1.86
CA ASP A 79 -21.39 -6.09 -2.64
C ASP A 79 -20.91 -6.16 -4.10
N ALA A 80 -20.48 -7.31 -4.55
CA ALA A 80 -19.92 -7.50 -5.89
C ALA A 80 -20.91 -7.21 -7.04
N THR A 81 -22.18 -7.02 -6.74
CA THR A 81 -23.21 -6.65 -7.74
C THR A 81 -23.32 -5.14 -7.95
N LYS A 82 -22.69 -4.35 -7.09
CA LYS A 82 -22.67 -2.87 -7.18
C LYS A 82 -21.38 -2.39 -7.85
N LYS A 83 -21.42 -1.15 -8.34
CA LYS A 83 -20.24 -0.46 -8.88
C LYS A 83 -19.72 0.59 -7.90
N TYR A 84 -18.39 0.60 -7.71
CA TYR A 84 -17.68 1.47 -6.79
C TYR A 84 -16.65 2.31 -7.52
N PRO A 85 -16.47 3.60 -7.15
CA PRO A 85 -15.36 4.40 -7.64
C PRO A 85 -14.02 3.78 -7.21
N LEU A 86 -13.04 3.85 -8.11
CA LEU A 86 -11.68 3.40 -7.86
C LEU A 86 -10.80 4.57 -7.44
N PHE A 87 -10.13 4.45 -6.30
CA PHE A 87 -9.13 5.40 -5.83
C PHE A 87 -7.77 4.72 -5.73
N MET A 88 -6.87 5.06 -6.63
CA MET A 88 -5.52 4.52 -6.63
C MET A 88 -4.58 5.40 -5.80
N THR A 89 -3.74 4.79 -4.98
CA THR A 89 -2.67 5.45 -4.25
C THR A 89 -1.33 4.83 -4.62
N GLN A 90 -0.30 5.65 -4.72
CA GLN A 90 1.04 5.19 -5.07
C GLN A 90 2.11 6.19 -4.62
N TYR A 91 3.35 5.74 -4.58
CA TYR A 91 4.54 6.59 -4.54
C TYR A 91 5.38 6.40 -5.80
N SER A 92 5.61 5.14 -6.19
CA SER A 92 6.31 4.68 -7.40
C SER A 92 7.78 5.14 -7.52
N GLY A 93 8.30 5.90 -6.55
CA GLY A 93 9.69 6.39 -6.58
C GLY A 93 10.70 5.25 -6.56
N PRO A 94 11.88 5.43 -7.21
CA PRO A 94 12.88 4.37 -7.35
C PRO A 94 13.27 3.74 -6.02
N GLY A 95 13.11 2.41 -5.93
CA GLY A 95 13.42 1.62 -4.74
C GLY A 95 12.45 1.76 -3.56
N SER A 96 11.37 2.53 -3.70
CA SER A 96 10.31 2.59 -2.69
C SER A 96 9.47 1.32 -2.67
N GLN A 97 8.71 1.12 -1.59
CA GLN A 97 7.70 0.08 -1.49
C GLN A 97 6.52 0.59 -0.66
N LYS A 98 5.31 0.53 -1.23
CA LYS A 98 4.06 0.87 -0.56
C LYS A 98 3.19 -0.36 -0.29
N VAL A 99 3.37 -1.42 -1.04
CA VAL A 99 2.69 -2.69 -0.81
C VAL A 99 3.50 -3.51 0.19
N SER A 100 3.19 -3.35 1.48
CA SER A 100 3.85 -4.02 2.59
C SER A 100 2.86 -4.48 3.65
N ASN A 101 3.12 -5.65 4.24
CA ASN A 101 2.35 -6.14 5.37
C ASN A 101 2.85 -5.49 6.67
N SER A 102 2.58 -4.19 6.81
CA SER A 102 2.93 -3.37 7.97
C SER A 102 1.72 -2.64 8.50
N TRP A 103 1.78 -2.21 9.76
CA TRP A 103 0.72 -1.41 10.35
C TRP A 103 0.53 -0.10 9.60
N MET A 104 -0.68 0.43 9.69
CA MET A 104 -1.14 1.67 9.07
C MET A 104 -0.16 2.83 9.23
N ASP A 105 0.06 3.56 8.17
CA ASP A 105 0.68 4.88 8.20
C ASP A 105 -0.37 6.00 8.33
N THR A 106 0.08 7.25 8.29
CA THR A 106 -0.81 8.41 8.47
C THR A 106 -1.94 8.47 7.43
N ASN A 107 -1.69 8.01 6.20
CA ASN A 107 -2.66 8.07 5.11
C ASN A 107 -3.64 6.89 5.14
N ASP A 108 -3.28 5.78 5.77
CA ASP A 108 -4.13 4.59 5.82
C ASP A 108 -5.48 4.88 6.49
N TYR A 109 -5.52 5.77 7.49
CA TYR A 109 -6.81 6.17 8.12
C TYR A 109 -7.69 6.95 7.16
N TRP A 110 -7.10 7.78 6.28
CA TRP A 110 -7.85 8.45 5.21
C TRP A 110 -8.37 7.43 4.19
N PHE A 111 -7.56 6.43 3.82
CA PHE A 111 -8.01 5.36 2.93
C PHE A 111 -9.13 4.53 3.55
N GLN A 112 -9.11 4.29 4.86
CA GLN A 112 -10.20 3.64 5.57
C GLN A 112 -11.48 4.50 5.55
N MET A 113 -11.36 5.80 5.71
CA MET A 113 -12.48 6.73 5.58
C MET A 113 -13.07 6.65 4.16
N LEU A 114 -12.24 6.74 3.10
CA LEU A 114 -12.72 6.60 1.72
C LEU A 114 -13.42 5.25 1.49
N ALA A 115 -12.90 4.17 2.03
CA ALA A 115 -13.56 2.87 1.93
C ALA A 115 -14.91 2.86 2.65
N SER A 116 -15.04 3.54 3.80
CA SER A 116 -16.32 3.67 4.51
C SER A 116 -17.35 4.51 3.74
N GLU A 117 -16.88 5.43 2.89
CA GLU A 117 -17.70 6.24 1.98
C GLU A 117 -17.98 5.54 0.64
N GLY A 118 -17.60 4.27 0.51
CA GLY A 118 -17.94 3.45 -0.64
C GLY A 118 -16.91 3.49 -1.78
N TYR A 119 -15.66 3.89 -1.54
CA TYR A 119 -14.59 3.78 -2.51
C TYR A 119 -13.87 2.43 -2.39
N ILE A 120 -13.41 1.90 -3.51
CA ILE A 120 -12.36 0.87 -3.53
C ILE A 120 -11.02 1.58 -3.62
N VAL A 121 -10.15 1.35 -2.62
CA VAL A 121 -8.81 1.95 -2.57
C VAL A 121 -7.78 0.89 -2.93
N VAL A 122 -6.88 1.20 -3.87
CA VAL A 122 -5.87 0.27 -4.38
C VAL A 122 -4.50 0.92 -4.38
N CYS A 123 -3.48 0.14 -4.01
CA CYS A 123 -2.08 0.50 -4.19
C CYS A 123 -1.36 -0.58 -4.98
N VAL A 124 -0.55 -0.17 -5.95
CA VAL A 124 0.28 -1.08 -6.74
C VAL A 124 1.71 -0.55 -6.79
N ASP A 125 2.67 -1.42 -6.49
CA ASP A 125 4.09 -1.14 -6.67
C ASP A 125 4.52 -1.58 -8.08
N GLY A 126 4.61 -0.62 -9.00
CA GLY A 126 5.04 -0.81 -10.38
C GLY A 126 6.55 -0.97 -10.55
N ARG A 127 6.99 -1.10 -11.80
CA ARG A 127 8.42 -1.15 -12.15
C ARG A 127 9.16 0.08 -11.58
N GLY A 128 10.39 -0.14 -11.14
CA GLY A 128 11.22 0.87 -10.44
C GLY A 128 11.17 0.76 -8.92
N THR A 129 10.13 0.16 -8.34
CA THR A 129 10.03 -0.04 -6.89
C THR A 129 10.99 -1.13 -6.38
N GLY A 130 11.09 -1.30 -5.07
CA GLY A 130 11.99 -2.24 -4.41
C GLY A 130 11.51 -3.69 -4.40
N TYR A 131 12.37 -4.57 -3.85
CA TYR A 131 12.08 -5.96 -3.44
C TYR A 131 11.77 -6.98 -4.55
N LYS A 132 11.89 -6.60 -5.83
CA LYS A 132 11.77 -7.52 -7.00
C LYS A 132 13.06 -7.67 -7.81
N GLY A 133 14.21 -7.39 -7.17
CA GLY A 133 15.52 -7.54 -7.78
C GLY A 133 16.03 -6.27 -8.49
N ALA A 134 17.29 -6.34 -8.94
CA ALA A 134 17.99 -5.18 -9.47
C ALA A 134 17.46 -4.71 -10.84
N GLU A 135 17.10 -5.61 -11.72
CA GLU A 135 16.56 -5.29 -13.05
C GLU A 135 15.25 -4.54 -12.94
N PHE A 136 14.31 -5.07 -12.15
CA PHE A 136 13.01 -4.45 -11.90
C PHE A 136 13.15 -3.05 -11.28
N LYS A 137 14.06 -2.89 -10.30
CA LYS A 137 14.32 -1.62 -9.64
C LYS A 137 14.99 -0.60 -10.54
N LYS A 138 15.95 -1.02 -11.38
CA LYS A 138 16.82 -0.12 -12.17
C LYS A 138 16.26 0.20 -13.55
N VAL A 139 15.14 -0.39 -13.96
CA VAL A 139 14.54 -0.15 -15.28
C VAL A 139 14.23 1.34 -15.52
N THR A 140 13.98 2.09 -14.47
CA THR A 140 13.67 3.53 -14.51
C THR A 140 14.93 4.42 -14.59
N TYR A 141 16.15 3.83 -14.63
CA TYR A 141 17.39 4.60 -14.66
C TYR A 141 17.45 5.47 -15.92
N LYS A 142 17.55 6.78 -15.75
CA LYS A 142 17.50 7.83 -16.78
C LYS A 142 16.17 7.94 -17.55
N GLU A 143 15.11 7.23 -17.12
CA GLU A 143 13.79 7.24 -17.75
C GLU A 143 12.67 7.38 -16.71
N LEU A 144 12.88 8.22 -15.69
CA LEU A 144 11.89 8.47 -14.62
C LEU A 144 10.57 8.96 -15.21
N GLY A 145 9.45 8.44 -14.67
CA GLY A 145 8.10 8.80 -15.12
C GLY A 145 7.68 8.17 -16.45
N LYS A 146 8.39 7.13 -16.90
CA LYS A 146 8.01 6.35 -18.08
C LYS A 146 7.33 5.05 -17.64
N TYR A 147 8.11 4.09 -17.20
CA TYR A 147 7.63 2.75 -16.85
C TYR A 147 6.66 2.75 -15.66
N GLU A 148 6.90 3.62 -14.70
CA GLU A 148 6.04 3.77 -13.54
C GLU A 148 4.65 4.28 -13.94
N VAL A 149 4.58 5.28 -14.84
CA VAL A 149 3.31 5.82 -15.35
C VAL A 149 2.58 4.79 -16.21
N GLU A 150 3.31 4.12 -17.13
CA GLU A 150 2.75 3.04 -17.94
C GLU A 150 2.09 1.96 -17.08
N ASP A 151 2.76 1.55 -15.99
CA ASP A 151 2.23 0.51 -15.11
C ASP A 151 1.00 0.98 -14.33
N GLN A 152 0.98 2.23 -13.83
CA GLN A 152 -0.18 2.75 -13.12
C GLN A 152 -1.41 2.89 -14.04
N ILE A 153 -1.23 3.42 -15.27
CA ILE A 153 -2.31 3.53 -16.25
C ILE A 153 -2.82 2.15 -16.64
N ALA A 154 -1.93 1.22 -16.97
CA ALA A 154 -2.31 -0.14 -17.34
C ALA A 154 -3.00 -0.87 -16.18
N THR A 155 -2.59 -0.62 -14.93
CA THR A 155 -3.24 -1.15 -13.75
C THR A 155 -4.66 -0.62 -13.61
N ALA A 156 -4.87 0.69 -13.76
CA ALA A 156 -6.20 1.29 -13.70
C ALA A 156 -7.14 0.69 -14.75
N LYS A 157 -6.68 0.58 -16.01
CA LYS A 157 -7.44 -0.05 -17.10
C LYS A 157 -7.80 -1.51 -16.76
N LYS A 158 -6.83 -2.27 -16.23
CA LYS A 158 -7.06 -3.67 -15.85
C LYS A 158 -8.04 -3.82 -14.70
N LEU A 159 -7.98 -2.93 -13.71
CA LEU A 159 -8.92 -2.92 -12.59
C LEU A 159 -10.34 -2.52 -13.04
N SER A 160 -10.46 -1.63 -14.03
CA SER A 160 -11.75 -1.21 -14.60
C SER A 160 -12.49 -2.36 -15.32
N GLU A 161 -11.80 -3.45 -15.66
CA GLU A 161 -12.45 -4.67 -16.19
C GLU A 161 -13.22 -5.45 -15.10
N LEU A 162 -12.99 -5.16 -13.82
CA LEU A 162 -13.69 -5.83 -12.72
C LEU A 162 -15.15 -5.36 -12.65
N PRO A 163 -16.13 -6.29 -12.54
CA PRO A 163 -17.55 -5.95 -12.65
C PRO A 163 -18.04 -4.96 -11.59
N PHE A 164 -17.34 -4.88 -10.48
CA PHE A 164 -17.65 -3.98 -9.35
C PHE A 164 -16.90 -2.63 -9.37
N ILE A 165 -16.08 -2.36 -10.37
CA ILE A 165 -15.43 -1.05 -10.54
C ILE A 165 -16.27 -0.19 -11.49
N ASP A 166 -16.48 1.07 -11.10
CA ASP A 166 -17.03 2.09 -11.97
C ASP A 166 -15.89 2.77 -12.73
N GLU A 167 -15.70 2.38 -13.97
CA GLU A 167 -14.66 2.87 -14.85
C GLU A 167 -14.70 4.38 -15.10
N THR A 168 -15.89 5.00 -14.93
CA THR A 168 -16.08 6.45 -15.12
C THR A 168 -15.74 7.27 -13.88
N ARG A 169 -15.31 6.62 -12.79
CA ARG A 169 -14.95 7.28 -11.52
C ARG A 169 -13.64 6.75 -10.97
N THR A 170 -12.56 6.96 -11.72
CA THR A 170 -11.21 6.53 -11.33
C THR A 170 -10.34 7.74 -11.00
N GLY A 171 -9.79 7.77 -9.79
CA GLY A 171 -8.87 8.81 -9.33
C GLY A 171 -7.52 8.23 -8.89
N ILE A 172 -6.48 9.06 -8.90
CA ILE A 172 -5.15 8.70 -8.44
C ILE A 172 -4.58 9.77 -7.49
N TRP A 173 -3.90 9.32 -6.45
CA TRP A 173 -3.25 10.18 -5.46
C TRP A 173 -1.83 9.73 -5.16
N GLY A 174 -0.97 10.71 -4.87
CA GLY A 174 0.37 10.45 -4.38
C GLY A 174 1.06 11.71 -3.87
N TRP A 175 1.96 11.55 -2.90
CA TRP A 175 2.73 12.62 -2.30
C TRP A 175 4.14 12.73 -2.90
N SER A 176 4.70 13.94 -3.07
CA SER A 176 6.06 14.18 -3.56
C SER A 176 6.29 13.55 -4.94
N TYR A 177 7.17 12.55 -5.07
CA TYR A 177 7.33 11.79 -6.31
C TYR A 177 5.99 11.14 -6.75
N GLY A 178 5.17 10.71 -5.79
CA GLY A 178 3.81 10.25 -6.06
C GLY A 178 2.91 11.34 -6.66
N GLY A 179 3.08 12.61 -6.27
CA GLY A 179 2.36 13.74 -6.88
C GLY A 179 2.80 13.97 -8.33
N PHE A 180 4.12 13.92 -8.60
CA PHE A 180 4.64 13.91 -9.97
C PHE A 180 4.03 12.77 -10.79
N MET A 181 3.95 11.58 -10.21
CA MET A 181 3.34 10.42 -10.84
C MET A 181 1.85 10.59 -11.09
N SER A 182 1.08 11.07 -10.09
CA SER A 182 -0.37 11.30 -10.22
C SER A 182 -0.66 12.28 -11.37
N THR A 183 0.09 13.39 -11.42
CA THR A 183 -0.03 14.38 -12.51
C THR A 183 0.27 13.76 -13.87
N ASN A 184 1.37 12.98 -14.00
CA ASN A 184 1.70 12.31 -15.25
C ASN A 184 0.66 11.27 -15.66
N CYS A 185 0.11 10.52 -14.70
CA CYS A 185 -0.95 9.54 -14.96
C CYS A 185 -2.21 10.23 -15.50
N LEU A 186 -2.61 11.37 -14.93
CA LEU A 186 -3.75 12.13 -15.44
C LEU A 186 -3.51 12.66 -16.84
N LEU A 187 -2.34 13.26 -17.10
CA LEU A 187 -2.02 13.88 -18.39
C LEU A 187 -1.82 12.87 -19.52
N LYS A 188 -1.24 11.71 -19.23
CA LYS A 188 -0.94 10.66 -20.23
C LYS A 188 -2.04 9.59 -20.32
N GLY A 189 -2.83 9.44 -19.29
CA GLY A 189 -3.96 8.50 -19.20
C GLY A 189 -5.28 9.23 -18.98
N ASN A 190 -5.52 10.31 -19.73
CA ASN A 190 -6.71 11.14 -19.65
C ASN A 190 -8.00 10.44 -20.06
N ASP A 191 -7.91 9.25 -20.66
CA ASP A 191 -8.99 8.33 -20.95
C ASP A 191 -9.26 7.32 -19.80
N THR A 192 -8.53 7.43 -18.71
CA THR A 192 -8.53 6.44 -17.61
C THR A 192 -8.75 7.08 -16.25
N PHE A 193 -8.20 8.29 -16.03
CA PHE A 193 -8.30 8.98 -14.75
C PHE A 193 -9.12 10.27 -14.89
N GLU A 194 -10.16 10.41 -14.05
CA GLU A 194 -10.98 11.61 -13.96
C GLU A 194 -10.36 12.68 -13.06
N MET A 195 -9.49 12.26 -12.11
CA MET A 195 -8.81 13.20 -11.22
C MET A 195 -7.45 12.68 -10.74
N ALA A 196 -6.56 13.62 -10.40
CA ALA A 196 -5.31 13.38 -9.71
C ALA A 196 -5.12 14.38 -8.55
N ILE A 197 -4.56 13.89 -7.45
CA ILE A 197 -4.20 14.70 -6.27
C ILE A 197 -2.74 14.44 -5.94
#